data_0ea6f28c160f87377f49ea90c5c334c0
#
_entry.id   0ea6f28c160f87377f49ea90c5c334c0
#
_cell.length_a   1.000
_cell.length_b   1.000
_cell.length_c   1.000
_cell.angle_alpha   90.00
_cell.angle_beta   90.00
_cell.angle_gamma   90.00
#
_symmetry.space_group_name_H-M   'P 1'
#
loop_
_entity.id
_entity.type
_entity.pdbx_description
1 polymer ?
#
loop_
_entity_poly.entity_id
_entity_poly.type
_entity_poly.pdbx_seq_one_letter_code
_entity_poly.pdbx_strand_id
1 'polypeptide(L)'
;DPAGELHANFRIQSDAGGYLALVKPDGVTIATVFKDYPKQFADTAYGLGFDTETPLTFLVAGAQAKWHVPTGPVAGWMEAQFDDAAWSAGATGIGYDINWTETDLNTSYDHLFGTGGDVEEMMRSKNPSIYIRIPFEVPQPDGIGDLKLRMKWDDGFVAYLNGTEF
;
A
#
# COMPACT_ATOMS: atom_id res chain seq x y z
N ASP A 1 7.20 -32.12 -23.68
CA ASP A 1 6.51 -32.05 -22.39
C ASP A 1 5.30 -32.98 -22.42
N PRO A 2 5.25 -34.02 -21.58
CA PRO A 2 4.15 -34.97 -21.56
C PRO A 2 2.81 -34.40 -21.10
N ALA A 3 2.79 -33.22 -20.51
CA ALA A 3 1.57 -32.55 -20.04
C ALA A 3 0.95 -31.59 -21.06
N GLY A 4 1.60 -31.35 -22.19
CA GLY A 4 1.12 -30.42 -23.21
C GLY A 4 1.21 -28.93 -22.78
N GLU A 5 1.94 -28.62 -21.73
CA GLU A 5 2.16 -27.25 -21.27
C GLU A 5 3.11 -26.51 -22.22
N LEU A 6 2.86 -25.21 -22.40
CA LEU A 6 3.71 -24.36 -23.22
C LEU A 6 4.97 -23.96 -22.45
N HIS A 7 6.13 -24.44 -22.90
CA HIS A 7 7.42 -24.06 -22.35
C HIS A 7 8.27 -23.31 -23.37
N ALA A 8 8.98 -22.28 -22.90
CA ALA A 8 10.02 -21.67 -23.70
C ALA A 8 11.27 -22.53 -23.70
N ASN A 9 11.98 -22.57 -24.82
CA ASN A 9 13.27 -23.27 -24.95
C ASN A 9 14.47 -22.41 -24.55
N PHE A 10 14.21 -21.30 -23.86
CA PHE A 10 15.24 -20.37 -23.37
C PHE A 10 14.98 -20.05 -21.88
N ARG A 11 16.00 -19.53 -21.22
CA ARG A 11 15.92 -19.07 -19.84
C ARG A 11 16.15 -17.58 -19.77
N ILE A 12 15.31 -16.88 -19.03
CA ILE A 12 15.49 -15.46 -18.67
C ILE A 12 16.57 -15.41 -17.58
N GLN A 13 17.61 -14.58 -17.76
CA GLN A 13 18.65 -14.41 -16.74
C GLN A 13 18.11 -13.60 -15.58
N SER A 14 18.34 -14.09 -14.36
CA SER A 14 17.84 -13.45 -13.14
C SER A 14 18.84 -12.49 -12.50
N ASP A 15 20.12 -12.70 -12.69
CA ASP A 15 21.21 -12.09 -11.94
C ASP A 15 21.82 -10.82 -12.55
N ALA A 16 21.62 -10.62 -13.86
CA ALA A 16 22.23 -9.50 -14.58
C ALA A 16 21.24 -8.59 -15.34
N GLY A 17 19.95 -8.95 -15.37
CA GLY A 17 19.01 -8.30 -16.29
C GLY A 17 19.26 -8.68 -17.75
N GLY A 18 18.62 -8.01 -18.69
CA GLY A 18 18.82 -8.30 -20.11
C GLY A 18 17.76 -7.73 -21.04
N TYR A 19 17.66 -8.34 -22.22
CA TYR A 19 16.74 -7.96 -23.28
C TYR A 19 15.76 -9.11 -23.55
N LEU A 20 14.48 -8.80 -23.55
CA LEU A 20 13.41 -9.74 -23.88
C LEU A 20 12.41 -9.09 -24.82
N ALA A 21 12.14 -9.72 -25.95
CA ALA A 21 11.17 -9.23 -26.91
C ALA A 21 10.19 -10.31 -27.34
N LEU A 22 8.93 -9.94 -27.50
CA LEU A 22 7.93 -10.72 -28.22
C LEU A 22 7.88 -10.23 -29.67
N VAL A 23 8.16 -11.12 -30.60
CA VAL A 23 8.17 -10.84 -32.03
C VAL A 23 6.93 -11.42 -32.68
N LYS A 24 6.32 -10.68 -33.61
CA LYS A 24 5.16 -11.15 -34.36
C LYS A 24 5.53 -12.36 -35.25
N PRO A 25 4.53 -13.11 -35.77
CA PRO A 25 4.76 -14.28 -36.64
C PRO A 25 5.60 -14.01 -37.91
N ASP A 26 5.75 -12.75 -38.31
CA ASP A 26 6.62 -12.35 -39.41
C ASP A 26 8.11 -12.48 -39.09
N GLY A 27 8.47 -12.75 -37.84
CA GLY A 27 9.85 -12.93 -37.37
C GLY A 27 10.67 -11.65 -37.28
N VAL A 28 10.10 -10.49 -37.56
CA VAL A 28 10.82 -9.19 -37.66
C VAL A 28 10.17 -8.10 -36.81
N THR A 29 8.84 -8.03 -36.80
CA THR A 29 8.11 -6.98 -36.10
C THR A 29 8.05 -7.26 -34.60
N ILE A 30 8.63 -6.36 -33.79
CA ILE A 30 8.55 -6.46 -32.34
C ILE A 30 7.16 -6.01 -31.89
N ALA A 31 6.44 -6.88 -31.19
CA ALA A 31 5.14 -6.59 -30.60
C ALA A 31 5.30 -5.92 -29.21
N THR A 32 6.24 -6.40 -28.42
CA THR A 32 6.55 -5.88 -27.08
C THR A 32 8.01 -6.14 -26.77
N VAL A 33 8.65 -5.23 -26.04
CA VAL A 33 10.06 -5.37 -25.66
C VAL A 33 10.34 -4.83 -24.27
N PHE A 34 11.12 -5.57 -23.51
CA PHE A 34 11.78 -5.14 -22.28
C PHE A 34 13.26 -4.99 -22.58
N LYS A 35 13.71 -3.74 -22.73
CA LYS A 35 15.13 -3.41 -22.86
C LYS A 35 15.70 -3.19 -21.48
N ASP A 36 16.84 -3.82 -21.21
CA ASP A 36 17.54 -3.64 -19.94
C ASP A 36 16.67 -3.94 -18.72
N TYR A 37 15.89 -5.05 -18.76
CA TYR A 37 15.13 -5.44 -17.60
C TYR A 37 16.09 -5.67 -16.42
N PRO A 38 15.71 -5.27 -15.17
CA PRO A 38 16.60 -5.35 -14.02
C PRO A 38 16.79 -6.79 -13.55
N LYS A 39 17.74 -6.97 -12.62
CA LYS A 39 17.88 -8.22 -11.87
C LYS A 39 16.53 -8.68 -11.32
N GLN A 40 16.24 -9.96 -11.50
CA GLN A 40 15.00 -10.57 -11.04
C GLN A 40 15.21 -11.24 -9.67
N PHE A 41 14.20 -11.18 -8.82
CA PHE A 41 14.20 -11.81 -7.50
C PHE A 41 13.16 -12.90 -7.46
N ALA A 42 13.41 -13.92 -6.63
CA ALA A 42 12.42 -14.97 -6.39
C ALA A 42 11.09 -14.35 -5.91
N ASP A 43 9.99 -14.96 -6.31
CA ASP A 43 8.62 -14.55 -5.95
C ASP A 43 8.24 -13.10 -6.31
N THR A 44 8.98 -12.49 -7.25
CA THR A 44 8.73 -11.13 -7.73
C THR A 44 8.44 -11.15 -9.23
N ALA A 45 7.31 -10.60 -9.64
CA ALA A 45 6.97 -10.39 -11.04
C ALA A 45 7.52 -9.05 -11.56
N TYR A 46 8.06 -9.06 -12.77
CA TYR A 46 8.44 -7.87 -13.52
C TYR A 46 7.73 -7.86 -14.88
N GLY A 47 7.10 -6.78 -15.22
CA GLY A 47 6.32 -6.68 -16.44
C GLY A 47 5.84 -5.26 -16.73
N LEU A 48 5.11 -5.12 -17.83
CA LEU A 48 4.37 -3.88 -18.10
C LEU A 48 3.24 -3.78 -17.08
N GLY A 49 3.17 -2.64 -16.40
CA GLY A 49 1.96 -2.27 -15.67
C GLY A 49 0.82 -2.05 -16.67
N PHE A 50 -0.39 -2.35 -16.27
CA PHE A 50 -1.56 -2.07 -17.09
C PHE A 50 -1.91 -0.57 -17.13
N ASP A 51 -1.27 0.24 -16.27
CA ASP A 51 -1.48 1.68 -16.23
C ASP A 51 -0.44 2.41 -17.08
N THR A 52 -0.85 2.86 -18.23
CA THR A 52 -0.10 3.84 -19.07
C THR A 52 -0.38 5.28 -18.63
N GLU A 53 -1.26 5.48 -17.66
CA GLU A 53 -1.61 6.80 -17.14
C GLU A 53 -0.86 7.10 -15.83
N THR A 54 -0.54 8.36 -15.63
CA THR A 54 0.03 8.82 -14.37
C THR A 54 -0.98 8.54 -13.26
N PRO A 55 -0.63 7.76 -12.22
CA PRO A 55 -1.58 7.46 -11.16
C PRO A 55 -2.09 8.74 -10.50
N LEU A 56 -3.40 8.90 -10.38
CA LEU A 56 -3.99 9.95 -9.58
C LEU A 56 -3.81 9.59 -8.10
N THR A 57 -3.22 10.50 -7.34
CA THR A 57 -3.04 10.31 -5.90
C THR A 57 -4.12 11.10 -5.16
N PHE A 58 -5.00 10.39 -4.46
CA PHE A 58 -6.06 11.00 -3.65
C PHE A 58 -5.64 11.21 -2.20
N LEU A 59 -4.71 10.39 -1.69
CA LEU A 59 -4.15 10.49 -0.35
C LEU A 59 -2.63 10.52 -0.42
N VAL A 60 -2.03 11.46 0.27
CA VAL A 60 -0.58 11.56 0.45
C VAL A 60 -0.20 11.27 1.91
N ALA A 61 1.05 10.96 2.16
CA ALA A 61 1.57 10.89 3.52
C ALA A 61 1.35 12.25 4.22
N GLY A 62 0.95 12.21 5.49
CA GLY A 62 0.57 13.41 6.24
C GLY A 62 -0.85 13.91 5.97
N ALA A 63 -1.68 13.16 5.25
CA ALA A 63 -3.11 13.51 5.09
C ALA A 63 -3.80 13.61 6.45
N GLN A 64 -4.77 14.51 6.55
CA GLN A 64 -5.55 14.68 7.77
C GLN A 64 -6.36 13.42 8.06
N ALA A 65 -6.38 13.04 9.32
CA ALA A 65 -7.08 11.86 9.80
C ALA A 65 -7.79 12.14 11.12
N LYS A 66 -8.77 11.30 11.42
CA LYS A 66 -9.36 11.17 12.75
C LYS A 66 -9.01 9.79 13.30
N TRP A 67 -8.70 9.71 14.58
CA TRP A 67 -8.40 8.45 15.20
C TRP A 67 -9.06 8.32 16.59
N HIS A 68 -9.29 7.07 16.98
CA HIS A 68 -9.89 6.71 18.25
C HIS A 68 -9.34 5.38 18.77
N VAL A 69 -8.89 5.36 20.01
CA VAL A 69 -8.52 4.12 20.71
C VAL A 69 -9.76 3.60 21.41
N PRO A 70 -10.40 2.54 20.91
CA PRO A 70 -11.71 2.11 21.42
C PRO A 70 -11.58 1.40 22.77
N THR A 71 -12.49 1.67 23.68
CA THR A 71 -12.66 0.91 24.95
C THR A 71 -13.70 -0.19 24.81
N GLY A 72 -14.35 -0.31 23.66
CA GLY A 72 -15.36 -1.29 23.30
C GLY A 72 -15.80 -1.12 21.84
N PRO A 73 -16.73 -1.94 21.35
CA PRO A 73 -17.21 -1.84 19.97
C PRO A 73 -17.84 -0.47 19.69
N VAL A 74 -17.46 0.13 18.57
CA VAL A 74 -18.05 1.39 18.04
C VAL A 74 -18.85 1.04 16.79
N ALA A 75 -20.18 1.05 16.92
CA ALA A 75 -21.05 0.67 15.81
C ALA A 75 -20.97 1.69 14.67
N GLY A 76 -20.89 1.19 13.43
CA GLY A 76 -20.94 2.01 12.22
C GLY A 76 -19.70 2.88 11.96
N TRP A 77 -18.63 2.74 12.71
CA TRP A 77 -17.44 3.58 12.56
C TRP A 77 -16.79 3.50 11.14
N MET A 78 -17.05 2.43 10.43
CA MET A 78 -16.54 2.21 9.05
C MET A 78 -17.35 2.97 8.00
N GLU A 79 -18.58 3.38 8.33
CA GLU A 79 -19.51 4.02 7.40
C GLU A 79 -19.06 5.43 7.02
N ALA A 80 -19.29 5.82 5.75
CA ALA A 80 -18.92 7.14 5.27
C ALA A 80 -19.57 8.28 6.06
N GLN A 81 -20.80 8.09 6.55
CA GLN A 81 -21.57 9.09 7.26
C GLN A 81 -21.41 9.04 8.81
N PHE A 82 -20.46 8.26 9.30
CA PHE A 82 -20.20 8.21 10.74
C PHE A 82 -19.74 9.57 11.26
N ASP A 83 -20.31 10.01 12.39
CA ASP A 83 -19.90 11.24 13.05
C ASP A 83 -18.64 10.97 13.90
N ASP A 84 -17.50 11.40 13.40
CA ASP A 84 -16.20 11.30 14.08
C ASP A 84 -15.76 12.62 14.72
N ALA A 85 -16.66 13.57 14.94
CA ALA A 85 -16.33 14.90 15.50
C ALA A 85 -15.67 14.81 16.88
N ALA A 86 -16.03 13.80 17.68
CA ALA A 86 -15.45 13.55 19.00
C ALA A 86 -14.10 12.82 18.97
N TRP A 87 -13.65 12.35 17.80
CA TRP A 87 -12.38 11.65 17.67
C TRP A 87 -11.22 12.63 17.66
N SER A 88 -10.06 12.16 18.07
CA SER A 88 -8.82 12.96 18.00
C SER A 88 -8.45 13.24 16.55
N ALA A 89 -7.95 14.43 16.32
CA ALA A 89 -7.43 14.82 15.01
C ALA A 89 -5.91 14.59 14.95
N GLY A 90 -5.44 14.15 13.80
CA GLY A 90 -4.02 13.95 13.52
C GLY A 90 -3.74 13.90 12.04
N ALA A 91 -2.49 13.72 11.69
CA ALA A 91 -2.06 13.45 10.32
C ALA A 91 -1.55 12.00 10.24
N THR A 92 -1.69 11.35 9.10
CA THR A 92 -1.05 10.05 8.85
C THR A 92 0.47 10.18 8.90
N GLY A 93 1.32 9.26 9.43
CA GLY A 93 1.14 8.03 10.16
C GLY A 93 0.71 8.23 11.61
N ILE A 94 -0.07 7.27 12.02
CA ILE A 94 -0.61 7.19 13.37
C ILE A 94 -0.16 5.87 13.97
N GLY A 95 0.45 5.92 15.14
CA GLY A 95 1.01 4.76 15.80
C GLY A 95 1.91 5.16 16.97
N TYR A 96 2.68 4.22 17.45
CA TYR A 96 3.74 4.48 18.41
C TYR A 96 4.87 3.48 18.21
N ASP A 97 6.06 3.86 18.66
CA ASP A 97 7.23 2.99 18.68
C ASP A 97 7.85 2.98 20.06
N ILE A 98 8.42 1.85 20.43
CA ILE A 98 9.13 1.70 21.70
C ILE A 98 10.62 1.61 21.40
N ASN A 99 11.29 2.76 21.41
CA ASN A 99 12.73 2.78 21.28
C ASN A 99 13.40 2.18 22.54
N TRP A 100 13.94 0.99 22.41
CA TRP A 100 14.71 0.36 23.49
C TRP A 100 16.12 0.95 23.66
N THR A 101 16.62 1.66 22.67
CA THR A 101 17.92 2.34 22.72
C THR A 101 17.87 3.61 21.91
N GLU A 102 18.17 4.75 22.54
CA GLU A 102 18.29 6.08 21.91
C GLU A 102 19.38 6.16 20.81
N THR A 103 20.07 5.06 20.52
CA THR A 103 21.24 5.03 19.65
C THR A 103 20.98 4.43 18.27
N ASP A 104 19.83 3.83 18.02
CA ASP A 104 19.54 3.21 16.72
C ASP A 104 18.38 3.90 15.97
N LEU A 105 18.69 5.07 15.41
CA LEU A 105 17.76 5.85 14.59
C LEU A 105 17.28 5.12 13.32
N ASN A 106 17.91 3.99 12.97
CA ASN A 106 17.52 3.21 11.79
C ASN A 106 16.36 2.25 12.05
N THR A 107 16.01 2.03 13.31
CA THR A 107 14.90 1.14 13.70
C THR A 107 13.70 1.86 14.26
N SER A 108 13.80 3.16 14.54
CA SER A 108 12.69 3.96 15.05
C SER A 108 11.72 4.37 13.93
N TYR A 109 10.43 4.20 14.20
CA TYR A 109 9.34 4.69 13.35
C TYR A 109 8.85 6.11 13.70
N ASP A 110 9.39 6.75 14.75
CA ASP A 110 8.95 8.07 15.21
C ASP A 110 8.93 9.12 14.10
N HIS A 111 9.91 9.06 13.20
CA HIS A 111 10.01 9.97 12.06
C HIS A 111 8.89 9.79 11.02
N LEU A 112 8.07 8.75 11.14
CA LEU A 112 6.92 8.49 10.28
C LEU A 112 5.61 8.99 10.88
N PHE A 113 5.59 9.36 12.16
CA PHE A 113 4.38 9.85 12.80
C PHE A 113 4.06 11.27 12.35
N GLY A 114 2.82 11.46 11.94
CA GLY A 114 2.30 12.78 11.64
C GLY A 114 1.99 13.58 12.91
N THR A 115 1.74 14.85 12.73
CA THR A 115 1.35 15.74 13.85
C THR A 115 0.09 15.18 14.53
N GLY A 116 0.17 14.95 15.85
CA GLY A 116 -0.92 14.34 16.63
C GLY A 116 -1.15 12.86 16.32
N GLY A 117 -0.16 12.19 15.69
CA GLY A 117 -0.24 10.77 15.34
C GLY A 117 0.43 9.83 16.34
N ASP A 118 1.18 10.35 17.31
CA ASP A 118 1.72 9.54 18.40
C ASP A 118 0.60 9.18 19.39
N VAL A 119 0.40 7.88 19.59
CA VAL A 119 -0.67 7.33 20.44
C VAL A 119 -0.13 6.43 21.54
N GLU A 120 1.17 6.49 21.85
CA GLU A 120 1.83 5.63 22.84
C GLU A 120 1.10 5.65 24.19
N GLU A 121 0.83 6.84 24.72
CA GLU A 121 0.17 6.99 26.03
C GLU A 121 -1.22 6.31 26.10
N MET A 122 -1.90 6.20 24.97
CA MET A 122 -3.25 5.62 24.91
C MET A 122 -3.26 4.14 24.63
N MET A 123 -2.27 3.64 23.90
CA MET A 123 -2.26 2.26 23.43
C MET A 123 -1.32 1.37 24.24
N ARG A 124 -0.10 1.83 24.53
CA ARG A 124 0.93 1.00 25.14
C ARG A 124 0.47 0.34 26.42
N SER A 125 0.47 -0.99 26.44
CA SER A 125 0.01 -1.83 27.57
C SER A 125 -1.45 -1.57 28.03
N LYS A 126 -2.24 -0.90 27.19
CA LYS A 126 -3.64 -0.54 27.51
C LYS A 126 -4.63 -1.07 26.49
N ASN A 127 -4.36 -0.86 25.20
CA ASN A 127 -5.29 -1.22 24.15
C ASN A 127 -4.55 -1.72 22.89
N PRO A 128 -4.94 -2.86 22.32
CA PRO A 128 -4.28 -3.43 21.16
C PRO A 128 -4.80 -2.89 19.82
N SER A 129 -5.79 -2.01 19.82
CA SER A 129 -6.46 -1.58 18.61
C SER A 129 -6.66 -0.07 18.55
N ILE A 130 -6.60 0.48 17.35
CA ILE A 130 -6.94 1.86 17.05
C ILE A 130 -7.79 1.90 15.79
N TYR A 131 -8.79 2.78 15.77
CA TYR A 131 -9.58 3.08 14.58
C TYR A 131 -9.08 4.38 13.97
N ILE A 132 -8.85 4.38 12.67
CA ILE A 132 -8.34 5.52 11.91
C ILE A 132 -9.30 5.79 10.75
N ARG A 133 -9.74 7.03 10.59
CA ARG A 133 -10.57 7.47 9.48
C ARG A 133 -9.82 8.55 8.71
N ILE A 134 -9.70 8.35 7.40
CA ILE A 134 -8.98 9.26 6.51
C ILE A 134 -9.95 9.68 5.41
N PRO A 135 -10.52 10.88 5.46
CA PRO A 135 -11.40 11.35 4.40
C PRO A 135 -10.59 11.71 3.14
N PHE A 136 -11.13 11.37 1.98
CA PHE A 136 -10.62 11.83 0.70
C PHE A 136 -11.75 11.97 -0.30
N GLU A 137 -11.54 12.79 -1.32
CA GLU A 137 -12.51 13.03 -2.36
C GLU A 137 -12.03 12.48 -3.70
N VAL A 138 -12.95 11.90 -4.44
CA VAL A 138 -12.73 11.40 -5.79
C VAL A 138 -13.67 12.19 -6.73
N PRO A 139 -13.19 13.23 -7.40
CA PRO A 139 -14.05 14.12 -8.19
C PRO A 139 -14.79 13.45 -9.35
N GLN A 140 -14.21 12.40 -9.92
CA GLN A 140 -14.76 11.67 -11.08
C GLN A 140 -14.62 10.17 -10.88
N PRO A 141 -15.44 9.54 -10.03
CA PRO A 141 -15.30 8.13 -9.70
C PRO A 141 -15.51 7.18 -10.89
N ASP A 142 -16.35 7.56 -11.86
CA ASP A 142 -16.64 6.74 -13.04
C ASP A 142 -15.44 6.53 -13.98
N GLY A 143 -14.39 7.33 -13.82
CA GLY A 143 -13.15 7.20 -14.59
C GLY A 143 -12.06 6.38 -13.92
N ILE A 144 -12.33 5.81 -12.75
CA ILE A 144 -11.32 5.05 -11.99
C ILE A 144 -11.46 3.56 -12.30
N GLY A 145 -10.43 2.99 -12.92
CA GLY A 145 -10.35 1.55 -13.15
C GLY A 145 -10.02 0.79 -11.87
N ASP A 146 -8.92 1.19 -11.21
CA ASP A 146 -8.42 0.54 -10.00
C ASP A 146 -8.11 1.57 -8.91
N LEU A 147 -8.50 1.28 -7.68
CA LEU A 147 -8.09 2.02 -6.50
C LEU A 147 -7.10 1.18 -5.69
N LYS A 148 -5.90 1.73 -5.44
CA LYS A 148 -4.83 1.03 -4.74
C LYS A 148 -4.49 1.73 -3.43
N LEU A 149 -4.55 1.00 -2.32
CA LEU A 149 -4.01 1.45 -1.03
C LEU A 149 -2.53 1.06 -0.96
N ARG A 150 -1.66 2.05 -0.66
CA ARG A 150 -0.27 1.81 -0.30
C ARG A 150 -0.05 2.33 1.11
N MET A 151 0.31 1.45 2.02
CA MET A 151 0.46 1.77 3.42
C MET A 151 1.70 1.08 4.00
N LYS A 152 2.39 1.74 4.91
CA LYS A 152 3.32 1.09 5.83
C LYS A 152 2.53 0.70 7.06
N TRP A 153 2.70 -0.50 7.54
CA TRP A 153 2.04 -1.00 8.75
C TRP A 153 3.02 -1.83 9.55
N ASP A 154 2.79 -1.87 10.84
CA ASP A 154 3.41 -2.79 11.78
C ASP A 154 2.31 -3.42 12.60
N ASP A 155 2.44 -4.72 12.92
CA ASP A 155 1.45 -5.68 13.35
C ASP A 155 0.45 -6.03 12.23
N GLY A 156 -0.78 -5.59 12.29
CA GLY A 156 -1.80 -5.91 11.31
C GLY A 156 -2.84 -4.81 11.15
N PHE A 157 -3.56 -4.84 10.04
CA PHE A 157 -4.66 -3.91 9.82
C PHE A 157 -5.79 -4.56 9.02
N VAL A 158 -6.98 -3.97 9.12
CA VAL A 158 -8.11 -4.22 8.24
C VAL A 158 -8.53 -2.88 7.66
N ALA A 159 -8.75 -2.83 6.35
CA ALA A 159 -9.13 -1.61 5.67
C ALA A 159 -10.56 -1.67 5.14
N TYR A 160 -11.25 -0.53 5.23
CA TYR A 160 -12.63 -0.36 4.76
C TYR A 160 -12.73 0.89 3.88
N LEU A 161 -13.46 0.79 2.81
CA LEU A 161 -13.86 1.92 1.98
C LEU A 161 -15.37 2.10 2.07
N ASN A 162 -15.82 3.17 2.75
CA ASN A 162 -17.24 3.47 2.94
C ASN A 162 -18.07 2.29 3.48
N GLY A 163 -17.54 1.59 4.49
CA GLY A 163 -18.19 0.44 5.12
C GLY A 163 -17.89 -0.91 4.50
N THR A 164 -17.28 -0.95 3.32
CA THR A 164 -16.91 -2.21 2.66
C THR A 164 -15.44 -2.55 2.90
N GLU A 165 -15.19 -3.74 3.44
CA GLU A 165 -13.83 -4.29 3.62
C GLU A 165 -13.19 -4.61 2.27
N PHE A 166 -11.88 -4.34 2.12
CA PHE A 166 -11.13 -4.59 0.88
C PHE A 166 -9.68 -5.02 1.11
#